data_8703812e698fda3a46205827df1928e7
#
_entry.id   8703812e698fda3a46205827df1928e7
#
_cell.length_a   1.000
_cell.length_b   1.000
_cell.length_c   1.000
_cell.angle_alpha   90.00
_cell.angle_beta   90.00
_cell.angle_gamma   90.00
#
_symmetry.space_group_name_H-M   'P 1'
#
loop_
_entity.id
_entity.type
_entity.pdbx_description
1 polymer ?
#
loop_
_entity_poly.entity_id
_entity_poly.type
_entity_poly.pdbx_seq_one_letter_code
_entity_poly.pdbx_strand_id
1 'polypeptide(L)'
;ETGNGLPEVSLMMPLCNALKINVNELLSGECLTAPEYKEKAEENMMNLMKEKEESKRKIILSVIVCALTILSGVTMFVLSGALEIELWLRILLLLIGTIVVIGGIGVVIALDVTTGTYECPKCNTRFVPTTSAYIAGLHTFTKRKLKCPNCGEISYCKKRLTH
;
A
#
# COMPACT_ATOMS: atom_id res chain seq x y z
N GLU A 1 -8.44 -32.67 -2.89
CA GLU A 1 -7.95 -31.66 -1.91
C GLU A 1 -6.48 -31.38 -2.22
N THR A 2 -6.18 -30.21 -2.75
CA THR A 2 -4.81 -29.83 -3.17
C THR A 2 -4.01 -29.17 -2.05
N GLY A 3 -4.53 -29.10 -0.81
CA GLY A 3 -3.84 -28.59 0.38
C GLY A 3 -3.46 -27.09 0.35
N ASN A 4 -3.86 -26.36 -0.69
CA ASN A 4 -3.36 -25.00 -1.00
C ASN A 4 -4.40 -23.90 -0.76
N GLY A 5 -5.13 -23.93 0.34
CA GLY A 5 -6.03 -22.81 0.64
C GLY A 5 -6.85 -23.02 1.90
N LEU A 6 -7.16 -21.90 2.55
CA LEU A 6 -8.17 -21.87 3.59
C LEU A 6 -9.55 -22.20 2.98
N PRO A 7 -10.44 -22.90 3.72
CA PRO A 7 -11.79 -23.13 3.28
C PRO A 7 -12.52 -21.81 3.00
N GLU A 8 -13.48 -21.84 2.10
CA GLU A 8 -14.31 -20.67 1.80
C GLU A 8 -14.99 -20.17 3.08
N VAL A 9 -15.09 -18.86 3.24
CA VAL A 9 -15.61 -18.22 4.46
C VAL A 9 -17.00 -18.76 4.85
N SER A 10 -17.83 -19.10 3.85
CA SER A 10 -19.15 -19.73 4.03
C SER A 10 -19.10 -21.10 4.71
N LEU A 11 -17.99 -21.84 4.53
CA LEU A 11 -17.78 -23.19 5.08
C LEU A 11 -17.06 -23.18 6.41
N MET A 12 -16.45 -22.07 6.81
CA MET A 12 -15.67 -21.99 8.07
C MET A 12 -16.52 -22.29 9.30
N MET A 13 -17.71 -21.66 9.42
CA MET A 13 -18.58 -21.87 10.57
C MET A 13 -19.14 -23.30 10.67
N PRO A 14 -19.68 -23.90 9.58
CA PRO A 14 -20.07 -25.30 9.60
C PRO A 14 -18.93 -26.26 9.97
N LEU A 15 -17.72 -26.00 9.45
CA LEU A 15 -16.54 -26.82 9.74
C LEU A 15 -16.12 -26.70 11.22
N CYS A 16 -16.09 -25.49 11.77
CA CYS A 16 -15.78 -25.24 13.18
C CYS A 16 -16.78 -25.93 14.10
N ASN A 17 -18.07 -25.88 13.77
CA ASN A 17 -19.12 -26.55 14.54
C ASN A 17 -18.99 -28.07 14.49
N ALA A 18 -18.63 -28.65 13.34
CA ALA A 18 -18.41 -30.09 13.19
C ALA A 18 -17.19 -30.59 13.98
N LEU A 19 -16.11 -29.78 13.98
CA LEU A 19 -14.86 -30.09 14.70
C LEU A 19 -14.89 -29.69 16.18
N LYS A 20 -15.92 -28.96 16.63
CA LYS A 20 -16.05 -28.38 17.98
C LYS A 20 -14.89 -27.47 18.35
N ILE A 21 -14.38 -26.71 17.39
CA ILE A 21 -13.30 -25.74 17.54
C ILE A 21 -13.78 -24.34 17.13
N ASN A 22 -13.06 -23.33 17.58
CA ASN A 22 -13.30 -21.94 17.20
C ASN A 22 -12.64 -21.61 15.84
N VAL A 23 -13.14 -20.59 15.15
CA VAL A 23 -12.55 -20.10 13.88
C VAL A 23 -11.07 -19.72 14.04
N ASN A 24 -10.69 -19.15 15.18
CA ASN A 24 -9.30 -18.82 15.45
C ASN A 24 -8.42 -20.05 15.66
N GLU A 25 -8.92 -21.10 16.30
CA GLU A 25 -8.21 -22.39 16.44
C GLU A 25 -8.04 -23.06 15.07
N LEU A 26 -9.04 -22.94 14.22
CA LEU A 26 -8.95 -23.43 12.83
C LEU A 26 -7.87 -22.67 12.03
N LEU A 27 -7.75 -21.36 12.24
CA LEU A 27 -6.81 -20.50 11.51
C LEU A 27 -5.40 -20.54 12.09
N SER A 28 -5.24 -20.68 13.42
CA SER A 28 -3.94 -20.77 14.11
C SER A 28 -3.37 -22.18 14.14
N GLY A 29 -4.21 -23.21 13.99
CA GLY A 29 -3.81 -24.61 14.16
C GLY A 29 -3.55 -25.03 15.60
N GLU A 30 -3.85 -24.19 16.59
CA GLU A 30 -3.62 -24.40 18.01
C GLU A 30 -4.95 -24.40 18.78
N CYS A 31 -5.18 -25.37 19.66
CA CYS A 31 -6.29 -25.35 20.61
C CYS A 31 -5.97 -24.35 21.73
N LEU A 32 -6.74 -23.27 21.79
CA LEU A 32 -6.56 -22.21 22.76
C LEU A 32 -7.58 -22.32 23.89
N THR A 33 -7.13 -22.13 25.13
CA THR A 33 -8.05 -21.98 26.27
C THR A 33 -8.82 -20.64 26.18
N ALA A 34 -9.98 -20.56 26.79
CA ALA A 34 -10.83 -19.35 26.74
C ALA A 34 -10.10 -18.04 27.12
N PRO A 35 -9.21 -17.99 28.14
CA PRO A 35 -8.42 -16.80 28.44
C PRO A 35 -7.38 -16.47 27.38
N GLU A 36 -6.67 -17.45 26.84
CA GLU A 36 -5.66 -17.29 25.78
C GLU A 36 -6.30 -16.80 24.47
N TYR A 37 -7.53 -17.27 24.19
CA TYR A 37 -8.30 -16.79 23.04
C TYR A 37 -8.57 -15.28 23.12
N LYS A 38 -8.96 -14.81 24.31
CA LYS A 38 -9.23 -13.38 24.53
C LYS A 38 -7.97 -12.54 24.38
N GLU A 39 -6.86 -13.00 24.96
CA GLU A 39 -5.57 -12.32 24.88
C GLU A 39 -5.05 -12.25 23.43
N LYS A 40 -5.06 -13.35 22.68
CA LYS A 40 -4.68 -13.37 21.24
C LYS A 40 -5.62 -12.51 20.37
N ALA A 41 -6.93 -12.47 20.68
CA ALA A 41 -7.87 -11.63 19.97
C ALA A 41 -7.61 -10.13 20.21
N GLU A 42 -7.30 -9.76 21.45
CA GLU A 42 -6.92 -8.40 21.83
C GLU A 42 -5.58 -8.00 21.18
N GLU A 43 -4.58 -8.89 21.18
CA GLU A 43 -3.29 -8.66 20.53
C GLU A 43 -3.46 -8.45 19.01
N ASN A 44 -4.21 -9.32 18.35
CA ASN A 44 -4.50 -9.20 16.92
C ASN A 44 -5.23 -7.90 16.59
N MET A 45 -6.21 -7.51 17.44
CA MET A 45 -6.92 -6.24 17.29
C MET A 45 -5.97 -5.04 17.46
N MET A 46 -5.10 -5.07 18.47
CA MET A 46 -4.09 -4.01 18.67
C MET A 46 -3.11 -3.92 17.49
N ASN A 47 -2.66 -5.05 16.94
CA ASN A 47 -1.77 -5.07 15.80
C ASN A 47 -2.44 -4.48 14.55
N LEU A 48 -3.70 -4.86 14.28
CA LEU A 48 -4.49 -4.27 13.19
C LEU A 48 -4.72 -2.77 13.37
N MET A 49 -4.92 -2.31 14.60
CA MET A 49 -5.05 -0.87 14.89
C MET A 49 -3.74 -0.13 14.63
N LYS A 50 -2.59 -0.67 15.08
CA LYS A 50 -1.26 -0.09 14.83
C LYS A 50 -0.97 -0.01 13.32
N GLU A 51 -1.19 -1.09 12.56
CA GLU A 51 -1.00 -1.10 11.10
C GLU A 51 -1.87 -0.04 10.41
N LYS A 52 -3.13 0.10 10.87
CA LYS A 52 -4.04 1.11 10.34
C LYS A 52 -3.56 2.54 10.65
N GLU A 53 -3.03 2.79 11.83
CA GLU A 53 -2.46 4.08 12.22
C GLU A 53 -1.20 4.39 11.41
N GLU A 54 -0.30 3.41 11.25
CA GLU A 54 0.91 3.57 10.44
C GLU A 54 0.57 3.86 8.98
N SER A 55 -0.41 3.15 8.42
CA SER A 55 -0.88 3.40 7.05
C SER A 55 -1.47 4.80 6.90
N LYS A 56 -2.28 5.26 7.85
CA LYS A 56 -2.81 6.63 7.88
C LYS A 56 -1.68 7.66 7.96
N ARG A 57 -0.70 7.45 8.84
CA ARG A 57 0.45 8.35 9.01
C ARG A 57 1.27 8.46 7.71
N LYS A 58 1.51 7.34 7.03
CA LYS A 58 2.20 7.32 5.73
C LYS A 58 1.43 8.09 4.65
N ILE A 59 0.10 7.94 4.60
CA ILE A 59 -0.76 8.68 3.67
C ILE A 59 -0.69 10.18 3.96
N ILE A 60 -0.84 10.60 5.21
CA ILE A 60 -0.76 12.02 5.60
C ILE A 60 0.61 12.59 5.23
N LEU A 61 1.69 11.86 5.53
CA LEU A 61 3.04 12.27 5.18
C LEU A 61 3.21 12.42 3.66
N SER A 62 2.69 11.50 2.85
CA SER A 62 2.77 11.57 1.40
C SER A 62 2.02 12.78 0.85
N VAL A 63 0.85 13.13 1.42
CA VAL A 63 0.08 14.32 1.04
C VAL A 63 0.85 15.60 1.38
N ILE A 64 1.46 15.68 2.56
CA ILE A 64 2.27 16.84 2.98
C ILE A 64 3.48 17.01 2.04
N VAL A 65 4.23 15.93 1.77
CA VAL A 65 5.38 15.97 0.86
C VAL A 65 4.93 16.39 -0.54
N CYS A 66 3.82 15.87 -1.04
CA CYS A 66 3.27 16.25 -2.34
C CYS A 66 2.90 17.73 -2.39
N ALA A 67 2.22 18.27 -1.38
CA ALA A 67 1.86 19.67 -1.30
C ALA A 67 3.10 20.58 -1.27
N LEU A 68 4.11 20.23 -0.46
CA LEU A 68 5.36 20.99 -0.37
C LEU A 68 6.15 20.96 -1.68
N THR A 69 6.22 19.81 -2.37
CA THR A 69 6.90 19.71 -3.67
C THR A 69 6.20 20.49 -4.76
N ILE A 70 4.87 20.48 -4.81
CA ILE A 70 4.11 21.31 -5.76
C ILE A 70 4.33 22.79 -5.47
N LEU A 71 4.21 23.21 -4.21
CA LEU A 71 4.39 24.62 -3.83
C LEU A 71 5.81 25.10 -4.17
N SER A 72 6.84 24.34 -3.81
CA SER A 72 8.24 24.70 -4.11
C SER A 72 8.52 24.72 -5.62
N GLY A 73 7.99 23.75 -6.38
CA GLY A 73 8.12 23.73 -7.83
C GLY A 73 7.48 24.94 -8.48
N VAL A 74 6.22 25.26 -8.12
CA VAL A 74 5.50 26.42 -8.65
C VAL A 74 6.23 27.71 -8.31
N THR A 75 6.69 27.89 -7.07
CA THR A 75 7.44 29.11 -6.68
C THR A 75 8.73 29.29 -7.49
N MET A 76 9.49 28.20 -7.72
CA MET A 76 10.72 28.28 -8.53
C MET A 76 10.42 28.63 -9.99
N PHE A 77 9.39 28.06 -10.59
CA PHE A 77 8.99 28.40 -11.96
C PHE A 77 8.47 29.84 -12.08
N VAL A 78 7.65 30.30 -11.14
CA VAL A 78 7.13 31.69 -11.13
C VAL A 78 8.26 32.69 -10.95
N LEU A 79 9.19 32.46 -10.00
CA LEU A 79 10.32 33.34 -9.78
C LEU A 79 11.24 33.42 -11.01
N SER A 80 11.50 32.29 -11.68
CA SER A 80 12.34 32.27 -12.89
C SER A 80 11.69 33.01 -14.07
N GLY A 81 10.36 33.10 -14.11
CA GLY A 81 9.63 33.82 -15.17
C GLY A 81 9.34 35.29 -14.85
N ALA A 82 9.11 35.63 -13.58
CA ALA A 82 8.70 36.97 -13.15
C ALA A 82 9.88 37.93 -12.88
N LEU A 83 11.07 37.38 -12.52
CA LEU A 83 12.23 38.17 -12.23
C LEU A 83 13.08 38.39 -13.49
N GLU A 84 13.55 39.63 -13.68
CA GLU A 84 14.55 39.98 -14.70
C GLU A 84 15.96 39.60 -14.21
N ILE A 85 16.23 38.30 -14.24
CA ILE A 85 17.52 37.71 -13.84
C ILE A 85 18.33 37.28 -15.05
N GLU A 86 19.65 37.23 -14.90
CA GLU A 86 20.56 36.77 -15.95
C GLU A 86 20.23 35.34 -16.39
N LEU A 87 20.45 35.03 -17.67
CA LEU A 87 20.08 33.78 -18.30
C LEU A 87 20.64 32.55 -17.55
N TRP A 88 21.90 32.62 -17.11
CA TRP A 88 22.58 31.51 -16.40
C TRP A 88 21.90 31.22 -15.05
N LEU A 89 21.49 32.28 -14.33
CA LEU A 89 20.81 32.14 -13.03
C LEU A 89 19.40 31.57 -13.20
N ARG A 90 18.70 31.96 -14.27
CA ARG A 90 17.39 31.39 -14.65
C ARG A 90 17.50 29.89 -14.93
N ILE A 91 18.52 29.46 -15.72
CA ILE A 91 18.78 28.04 -16.01
C ILE A 91 19.06 27.28 -14.71
N LEU A 92 19.87 27.83 -13.83
CA LEU A 92 20.20 27.23 -12.55
C LEU A 92 18.94 26.99 -11.67
N LEU A 93 18.09 28.01 -11.55
CA LEU A 93 16.82 27.90 -10.80
C LEU A 93 15.89 26.83 -11.38
N LEU A 94 15.75 26.76 -12.70
CA LEU A 94 14.96 25.75 -13.37
C LEU A 94 15.50 24.33 -13.14
N LEU A 95 16.82 24.15 -13.18
CA LEU A 95 17.46 22.86 -12.89
C LEU A 95 17.23 22.43 -11.43
N ILE A 96 17.43 23.32 -10.48
CA ILE A 96 17.19 23.03 -9.06
C ILE A 96 15.70 22.70 -8.84
N GLY A 97 14.79 23.51 -9.38
CA GLY A 97 13.34 23.25 -9.29
C GLY A 97 12.95 21.90 -9.86
N THR A 98 13.52 21.51 -11.00
CA THR A 98 13.27 20.21 -11.63
C THR A 98 13.77 19.05 -10.76
N ILE A 99 14.97 19.17 -10.18
CA ILE A 99 15.53 18.14 -9.28
C ILE A 99 14.64 17.97 -8.03
N VAL A 100 14.19 19.07 -7.43
CA VAL A 100 13.30 19.05 -6.26
C VAL A 100 11.98 18.35 -6.59
N VAL A 101 11.37 18.66 -7.74
CA VAL A 101 10.11 18.03 -8.17
C VAL A 101 10.31 16.53 -8.43
N ILE A 102 11.35 16.13 -9.15
CA ILE A 102 11.64 14.70 -9.43
C ILE A 102 11.91 13.95 -8.12
N GLY A 103 12.72 14.52 -7.23
CA GLY A 103 13.01 13.94 -5.91
C GLY A 103 11.75 13.78 -5.06
N GLY A 104 10.91 14.80 -5.02
CA GLY A 104 9.64 14.75 -4.29
C GLY A 104 8.67 13.69 -4.83
N ILE A 105 8.54 13.59 -6.14
CA ILE A 105 7.74 12.52 -6.78
C ILE A 105 8.31 11.14 -6.40
N GLY A 106 9.63 10.97 -6.40
CA GLY A 106 10.29 9.72 -6.00
C GLY A 106 9.95 9.32 -4.56
N VAL A 107 9.99 10.26 -3.62
CA VAL A 107 9.60 10.04 -2.21
C VAL A 107 8.12 9.64 -2.09
N VAL A 108 7.22 10.35 -2.78
CA VAL A 108 5.78 10.04 -2.76
C VAL A 108 5.52 8.63 -3.30
N ILE A 109 6.18 8.25 -4.41
CA ILE A 109 6.06 6.89 -4.97
C ILE A 109 6.56 5.84 -3.96
N ALA A 110 7.71 6.06 -3.32
CA ALA A 110 8.27 5.14 -2.34
C ALA A 110 7.32 4.93 -1.15
N LEU A 111 6.74 6.02 -0.64
CA LEU A 111 5.74 5.95 0.44
C LEU A 111 4.47 5.23 0.00
N ASP A 112 3.98 5.49 -1.22
CA ASP A 112 2.74 4.89 -1.73
C ASP A 112 2.87 3.39 -2.02
N VAL A 113 4.03 2.93 -2.50
CA VAL A 113 4.34 1.50 -2.71
C VAL A 113 4.33 0.73 -1.39
N THR A 114 4.86 1.34 -0.32
CA THR A 114 4.91 0.71 1.02
C THR A 114 3.60 0.81 1.79
N THR A 115 2.60 1.53 1.27
CA THR A 115 1.30 1.74 1.93
C THR A 115 0.24 0.83 1.34
N GLY A 116 0.02 -0.33 1.99
CA GLY A 116 -1.00 -1.31 1.61
C GLY A 116 -0.55 -2.36 0.60
N THR A 117 -1.47 -3.25 0.29
CA THR A 117 -1.28 -4.41 -0.59
C THR A 117 -2.19 -4.33 -1.80
N TYR A 118 -1.82 -5.04 -2.87
CA TYR A 118 -2.65 -5.19 -4.06
C TYR A 118 -3.25 -6.59 -4.09
N GLU A 119 -4.55 -6.67 -4.35
CA GLU A 119 -5.30 -7.92 -4.42
C GLU A 119 -5.53 -8.30 -5.88
N CYS A 120 -5.11 -9.51 -6.25
CA CYS A 120 -5.32 -10.06 -7.59
C CYS A 120 -6.79 -10.47 -7.77
N PRO A 121 -7.49 -10.04 -8.84
CA PRO A 121 -8.90 -10.41 -9.05
C PRO A 121 -9.11 -11.86 -9.46
N LYS A 122 -8.05 -12.59 -9.88
CA LYS A 122 -8.15 -13.99 -10.33
C LYS A 122 -7.90 -15.01 -9.21
N CYS A 123 -6.89 -14.78 -8.37
CA CYS A 123 -6.51 -15.73 -7.31
C CYS A 123 -6.65 -15.15 -5.89
N ASN A 124 -7.16 -13.93 -5.75
CA ASN A 124 -7.33 -13.20 -4.48
C ASN A 124 -6.05 -13.08 -3.63
N THR A 125 -4.88 -13.42 -4.19
CA THR A 125 -3.61 -13.26 -3.50
C THR A 125 -3.31 -11.78 -3.30
N ARG A 126 -2.91 -11.43 -2.07
CA ARG A 126 -2.44 -10.08 -1.72
C ARG A 126 -0.93 -10.03 -1.79
N PHE A 127 -0.40 -8.98 -2.41
CA PHE A 127 1.04 -8.79 -2.58
C PHE A 127 1.42 -7.32 -2.62
N VAL A 128 2.67 -7.03 -2.28
CA VAL A 128 3.27 -5.71 -2.45
C VAL A 128 4.06 -5.73 -3.77
N PRO A 129 3.78 -4.84 -4.72
CA PRO A 129 4.51 -4.80 -5.97
C PRO A 129 5.94 -4.28 -5.76
N THR A 130 6.85 -4.68 -6.63
CA THR A 130 8.18 -4.03 -6.70
C THR A 130 8.03 -2.61 -7.22
N THR A 131 8.94 -1.70 -6.82
CA THR A 131 8.90 -0.29 -7.24
C THR A 131 8.90 -0.13 -8.76
N SER A 132 9.68 -0.96 -9.47
CA SER A 132 9.73 -0.96 -10.94
C SER A 132 8.40 -1.38 -11.57
N ALA A 133 7.77 -2.46 -11.09
CA ALA A 133 6.45 -2.90 -11.55
C ALA A 133 5.36 -1.88 -11.20
N TYR A 134 5.52 -1.19 -10.07
CA TYR A 134 4.63 -0.12 -9.67
C TYR A 134 4.68 1.06 -10.62
N ILE A 135 5.86 1.55 -11.00
CA ILE A 135 6.05 2.69 -11.91
C ILE A 135 5.60 2.33 -13.34
N ALA A 136 5.97 1.15 -13.84
CA ALA A 136 5.63 0.70 -15.18
C ALA A 136 4.15 0.32 -15.36
N GLY A 137 3.44 0.01 -14.26
CA GLY A 137 2.04 -0.41 -14.30
C GLY A 137 1.08 0.75 -14.59
N LEU A 138 0.29 0.66 -15.67
CA LEU A 138 -0.80 1.59 -15.94
C LEU A 138 -1.75 1.66 -14.76
N HIS A 139 -2.09 2.87 -14.31
CA HIS A 139 -2.95 3.06 -13.16
C HIS A 139 -4.27 3.74 -13.54
N THR A 140 -5.32 3.32 -12.86
CA THR A 140 -6.61 3.99 -12.77
C THR A 140 -6.77 4.48 -11.32
N PHE A 141 -7.74 5.32 -11.01
CA PHE A 141 -7.93 5.90 -9.65
C PHE A 141 -7.83 4.90 -8.50
N THR A 142 -8.30 3.65 -8.66
CA THR A 142 -8.36 2.65 -7.60
C THR A 142 -7.66 1.33 -7.93
N LYS A 143 -7.23 1.13 -9.18
CA LYS A 143 -6.65 -0.13 -9.66
C LYS A 143 -5.37 0.13 -10.43
N ARG A 144 -4.44 -0.82 -10.35
CA ARG A 144 -3.18 -0.77 -11.11
C ARG A 144 -2.96 -2.08 -11.85
N LYS A 145 -2.50 -1.99 -13.10
CA LYS A 145 -2.18 -3.17 -13.91
C LYS A 145 -0.85 -3.75 -13.44
N LEU A 146 -0.92 -4.91 -12.76
CA LEU A 146 0.24 -5.57 -12.15
C LEU A 146 0.26 -7.05 -12.52
N LYS A 147 1.46 -7.63 -12.55
CA LYS A 147 1.65 -9.07 -12.67
C LYS A 147 1.56 -9.70 -11.29
N CYS A 148 0.64 -10.65 -11.12
CA CYS A 148 0.50 -11.39 -9.87
C CYS A 148 1.68 -12.34 -9.66
N PRO A 149 2.36 -12.34 -8.50
CA PRO A 149 3.46 -13.26 -8.23
C PRO A 149 3.01 -14.72 -8.08
N ASN A 150 1.76 -14.96 -7.71
CA ASN A 150 1.22 -16.30 -7.50
C ASN A 150 0.71 -16.96 -8.78
N CYS A 151 -0.21 -16.30 -9.51
CA CYS A 151 -0.80 -16.88 -10.73
C CYS A 151 -0.12 -16.42 -12.01
N GLY A 152 0.86 -15.49 -11.98
CA GLY A 152 1.59 -14.97 -13.13
C GLY A 152 0.78 -14.08 -14.06
N GLU A 153 -0.52 -13.92 -13.85
CA GLU A 153 -1.43 -13.17 -14.71
C GLU A 153 -1.27 -11.67 -14.54
N ILE A 154 -1.38 -10.92 -15.64
CA ILE A 154 -1.37 -9.47 -15.65
C ILE A 154 -2.81 -8.95 -15.60
N SER A 155 -3.20 -8.34 -14.50
CA SER A 155 -4.57 -7.88 -14.28
C SER A 155 -4.63 -6.56 -13.52
N TYR A 156 -5.80 -5.90 -13.53
CA TYR A 156 -6.03 -4.68 -12.75
C TYR A 156 -6.29 -5.04 -11.28
N CYS A 157 -5.23 -5.05 -10.48
CA CYS A 157 -5.27 -5.34 -9.05
C CYS A 157 -5.80 -4.13 -8.27
N LYS A 158 -6.66 -4.37 -7.28
CA LYS A 158 -7.24 -3.34 -6.42
C LYS A 158 -6.33 -3.10 -5.22
N LYS A 159 -6.06 -1.82 -4.89
CA LYS A 159 -5.32 -1.47 -3.68
C LYS A 159 -6.18 -1.69 -2.44
N ARG A 160 -5.61 -2.36 -1.43
CA ARG A 160 -6.16 -2.54 -0.09
C ARG A 160 -5.22 -1.90 0.92
N LEU A 161 -5.76 -1.10 1.84
CA LEU A 161 -4.98 -0.37 2.86
C LEU A 161 -4.73 -1.20 4.12
N THR A 162 -5.35 -2.39 4.22
CA THR A 162 -5.17 -3.35 5.32
C THR A 162 -4.68 -4.68 4.76
N HIS A 163 -3.77 -5.31 5.47
CA HIS A 163 -3.31 -6.68 5.21
C HIS A 163 -4.36 -7.72 5.53
#